data_7a06335e48727b86edfbed10341cd1d0
#
_entry.id   7a06335e48727b86edfbed10341cd1d0
#
_cell.length_a   1.000
_cell.length_b   1.000
_cell.length_c   1.000
_cell.angle_alpha   90.00
_cell.angle_beta   90.00
_cell.angle_gamma   90.00
#
_symmetry.space_group_name_H-M   'P 1'
#
loop_
_entity.id
_entity.type
_entity.pdbx_description
1 polymer ?
#
loop_
_entity_poly.entity_id
_entity_poly.type
_entity_poly.pdbx_seq_one_letter_code
_entity_poly.pdbx_strand_id
1 'polypeptide(L)'
;MKQGLLGLLLLAGILGFGAKQAQAHPHVWITASSELVYAPDGTVTGVRHAWTFDDMFSTYALQGLETKTKGVYSREDLAPLAQTNVESLKEFDYFTFARAEGKKQKFLEPVDYFLDYKEGALTLHLTLPLKTPLKARQLALEVFDPAYFIDFKFADKDPIKLVGAPAACQLKLQRPSDGTAEAQKLNEQNFMSGDNSNYGAMFANKISVECP
;
A
#
# COMPACT_ATOMS: atom_id res chain seq x y z
N MET A 1 -5.35 -59.16 33.20
CA MET A 1 -5.86 -58.42 32.05
C MET A 1 -6.52 -57.11 32.49
N LYS A 2 -5.80 -56.18 33.20
CA LYS A 2 -6.36 -54.86 33.64
C LYS A 2 -5.38 -53.70 33.46
N GLN A 3 -4.29 -53.88 32.70
CA GLN A 3 -3.28 -52.80 32.48
C GLN A 3 -3.30 -52.18 31.07
N GLY A 4 -4.19 -52.61 30.16
CA GLY A 4 -4.24 -52.10 28.79
C GLY A 4 -5.18 -50.91 28.53
N LEU A 5 -6.05 -50.56 29.49
CA LEU A 5 -7.09 -49.54 29.26
C LEU A 5 -6.71 -48.12 29.69
N LEU A 6 -5.67 -47.97 30.52
CA LEU A 6 -5.23 -46.68 31.02
C LEU A 6 -4.30 -45.93 30.03
N GLY A 7 -3.63 -46.68 29.12
CA GLY A 7 -2.73 -46.09 28.12
C GLY A 7 -3.43 -45.40 26.93
N LEU A 8 -4.68 -45.78 26.66
CA LEU A 8 -5.42 -45.28 25.49
C LEU A 8 -6.12 -43.92 25.74
N LEU A 9 -6.36 -43.58 27.01
CA LEU A 9 -7.01 -42.32 27.38
C LEU A 9 -6.05 -41.09 27.45
N LEU A 10 -4.75 -41.36 27.54
CA LEU A 10 -3.74 -40.27 27.57
C LEU A 10 -3.34 -39.78 26.16
N LEU A 11 -3.58 -40.55 25.11
CA LEU A 11 -3.28 -40.16 23.73
C LEU A 11 -4.38 -39.30 23.09
N ALA A 12 -5.61 -39.33 23.61
CA ALA A 12 -6.73 -38.58 23.07
C ALA A 12 -6.76 -37.10 23.54
N GLY A 13 -5.95 -36.73 24.55
CA GLY A 13 -5.95 -35.37 25.12
C GLY A 13 -5.06 -34.37 24.41
N ILE A 14 -4.21 -34.77 23.44
CA ILE A 14 -3.20 -33.91 22.80
C ILE A 14 -3.67 -33.33 21.46
N LEU A 15 -4.79 -33.78 20.91
CA LEU A 15 -5.32 -33.33 19.62
C LEU A 15 -6.25 -32.11 19.70
N GLY A 16 -6.41 -31.49 20.86
CA GLY A 16 -7.31 -30.38 21.12
C GLY A 16 -6.66 -29.00 21.14
N PHE A 17 -5.37 -28.84 20.84
CA PHE A 17 -4.81 -27.52 20.60
C PHE A 17 -5.19 -27.08 19.19
N GLY A 18 -6.32 -26.41 19.08
CA GLY A 18 -6.72 -25.69 17.88
C GLY A 18 -5.55 -24.83 17.42
N ALA A 19 -4.92 -25.18 16.32
CA ALA A 19 -3.97 -24.33 15.65
C ALA A 19 -4.70 -23.01 15.35
N LYS A 20 -4.39 -21.97 16.10
CA LYS A 20 -4.77 -20.60 15.71
C LYS A 20 -4.15 -20.41 14.35
N GLN A 21 -4.97 -20.25 13.32
CA GLN A 21 -4.48 -19.86 12.01
C GLN A 21 -3.69 -18.54 12.21
N ALA A 22 -2.39 -18.62 12.02
CA ALA A 22 -1.56 -17.42 11.98
C ALA A 22 -2.06 -16.62 10.77
N GLN A 23 -2.58 -15.42 11.01
CA GLN A 23 -2.89 -14.48 9.95
C GLN A 23 -1.58 -14.14 9.26
N ALA A 24 -1.45 -14.59 8.00
CA ALA A 24 -0.20 -14.47 7.24
C ALA A 24 -0.05 -13.14 6.51
N HIS A 25 -0.97 -12.21 6.63
CA HIS A 25 -0.99 -10.91 5.93
C HIS A 25 -1.39 -9.76 6.85
N PRO A 26 -0.86 -8.55 6.67
CA PRO A 26 0.17 -8.14 5.70
C PRO A 26 1.61 -8.48 6.14
N HIS A 27 2.57 -8.42 5.19
CA HIS A 27 3.99 -8.65 5.46
C HIS A 27 4.83 -7.36 5.43
N VAL A 28 4.30 -6.30 4.84
CA VAL A 28 4.94 -4.98 4.71
C VAL A 28 3.93 -3.91 5.09
N TRP A 29 4.35 -2.96 5.90
CA TRP A 29 3.55 -1.80 6.28
C TRP A 29 4.17 -0.54 5.67
N ILE A 30 3.32 0.25 5.01
CA ILE A 30 3.71 1.51 4.39
C ILE A 30 2.91 2.65 4.99
N THR A 31 3.61 3.66 5.51
CA THR A 31 3.01 4.96 5.77
C THR A 31 3.10 5.80 4.50
N ALA A 32 1.95 6.06 3.89
CA ALA A 32 1.85 6.74 2.61
C ALA A 32 1.45 8.22 2.76
N SER A 33 2.02 9.06 1.91
CA SER A 33 1.47 10.39 1.59
C SER A 33 1.44 10.56 0.09
N SER A 34 0.51 11.39 -0.40
CA SER A 34 0.32 11.59 -1.83
C SER A 34 0.01 13.05 -2.17
N GLU A 35 0.35 13.44 -3.40
CA GLU A 35 0.01 14.74 -3.95
C GLU A 35 -0.64 14.54 -5.32
N LEU A 36 -1.88 14.99 -5.48
CA LEU A 36 -2.50 15.12 -6.80
C LEU A 36 -1.99 16.38 -7.46
N VAL A 37 -1.38 16.23 -8.63
CA VAL A 37 -0.68 17.31 -9.34
C VAL A 37 -1.54 17.85 -10.47
N TYR A 38 -1.70 19.15 -10.48
CA TYR A 38 -2.44 19.89 -11.50
C TYR A 38 -1.53 20.84 -12.24
N ALA A 39 -1.78 20.97 -13.54
CA ALA A 39 -1.20 22.05 -14.35
C ALA A 39 -1.93 23.38 -14.07
N PRO A 40 -1.33 24.53 -14.44
CA PRO A 40 -1.92 25.85 -14.18
C PRO A 40 -3.32 26.08 -14.78
N ASP A 41 -3.68 25.31 -15.82
CA ASP A 41 -5.00 25.36 -16.46
C ASP A 41 -6.06 24.49 -15.76
N GLY A 42 -5.72 23.86 -14.62
CA GLY A 42 -6.59 22.95 -13.85
C GLY A 42 -6.64 21.51 -14.39
N THR A 43 -5.77 21.14 -15.31
CA THR A 43 -5.64 19.78 -15.81
C THR A 43 -4.91 18.91 -14.79
N VAL A 44 -5.47 17.77 -14.41
CA VAL A 44 -4.79 16.75 -13.59
C VAL A 44 -3.73 16.08 -14.44
N THR A 45 -2.48 16.12 -13.98
CA THR A 45 -1.32 15.58 -14.72
C THR A 45 -0.79 14.28 -14.16
N GLY A 46 -1.03 14.00 -12.88
CA GLY A 46 -0.54 12.79 -12.24
C GLY A 46 -0.64 12.83 -10.72
N VAL A 47 0.05 11.90 -10.10
CA VAL A 47 0.16 11.80 -8.64
C VAL A 47 1.62 11.60 -8.24
N ARG A 48 2.04 12.23 -7.15
CA ARG A 48 3.33 11.96 -6.49
C ARG A 48 3.06 11.24 -5.19
N HIS A 49 3.83 10.22 -4.92
CA HIS A 49 3.79 9.44 -3.68
C HIS A 49 5.09 9.58 -2.91
N ALA A 50 4.97 9.50 -1.59
CA ALA A 50 6.05 9.19 -0.68
C ALA A 50 5.57 8.02 0.21
N TRP A 51 6.22 6.88 0.09
CA TRP A 51 5.90 5.63 0.78
C TRP A 51 7.02 5.27 1.74
N THR A 52 6.77 5.47 3.02
CA THR A 52 7.72 5.13 4.07
C THR A 52 7.44 3.72 4.55
N PHE A 53 8.41 2.83 4.37
CA PHE A 53 8.35 1.43 4.77
C PHE A 53 8.58 1.27 6.27
N ASP A 54 8.06 0.20 6.82
CA ASP A 54 8.35 -0.21 8.19
C ASP A 54 9.85 -0.54 8.41
N ASP A 55 10.26 -0.57 9.68
CA ASP A 55 11.65 -0.78 10.07
C ASP A 55 12.19 -2.15 9.64
N MET A 56 11.34 -3.18 9.66
CA MET A 56 11.73 -4.54 9.33
C MET A 56 12.02 -4.65 7.82
N PHE A 57 11.10 -4.17 6.98
CA PHE A 57 11.30 -4.12 5.54
C PHE A 57 12.50 -3.23 5.18
N SER A 58 12.61 -2.04 5.79
CA SER A 58 13.73 -1.12 5.55
C SER A 58 15.08 -1.76 5.86
N THR A 59 15.18 -2.46 7.00
CA THR A 59 16.39 -3.18 7.37
C THR A 59 16.70 -4.31 6.39
N TYR A 60 15.69 -5.08 5.99
CA TYR A 60 15.84 -6.17 5.03
C TYR A 60 16.30 -5.66 3.66
N ALA A 61 15.69 -4.62 3.15
CA ALA A 61 15.98 -4.06 1.83
C ALA A 61 17.40 -3.47 1.71
N LEU A 62 17.98 -3.04 2.84
CA LEU A 62 19.33 -2.51 2.89
C LEU A 62 20.42 -3.59 3.07
N GLN A 63 20.05 -4.86 3.26
CA GLN A 63 21.05 -5.94 3.44
C GLN A 63 21.92 -6.09 2.19
N GLY A 64 23.23 -6.10 2.42
CA GLY A 64 24.22 -6.26 1.35
C GLY A 64 24.53 -4.98 0.57
N LEU A 65 23.89 -3.84 0.89
CA LEU A 65 24.30 -2.57 0.32
C LEU A 65 25.55 -2.05 1.03
N GLU A 66 26.62 -1.90 0.24
CA GLU A 66 27.86 -1.31 0.71
C GLU A 66 27.74 0.23 0.65
N THR A 67 28.13 0.90 1.73
CA THR A 67 28.16 2.36 1.81
C THR A 67 29.49 2.84 2.36
N LYS A 68 29.88 4.08 1.99
CA LYS A 68 31.13 4.70 2.46
C LYS A 68 31.14 4.88 3.97
N THR A 69 29.98 5.16 4.56
CA THR A 69 29.81 5.34 6.00
C THR A 69 28.69 4.44 6.47
N LYS A 70 28.97 3.52 7.36
CA LYS A 70 27.99 2.55 7.86
C LYS A 70 26.71 3.24 8.36
N GLY A 71 25.56 2.81 7.82
CA GLY A 71 24.25 3.33 8.20
C GLY A 71 23.89 4.68 7.58
N VAL A 72 24.73 5.23 6.68
CA VAL A 72 24.45 6.44 5.92
C VAL A 72 24.34 6.09 4.44
N TYR A 73 23.18 6.34 3.86
CA TYR A 73 22.88 5.99 2.47
C TYR A 73 22.57 7.27 1.69
N SER A 74 23.36 7.54 0.66
CA SER A 74 23.07 8.62 -0.30
C SER A 74 22.02 8.16 -1.30
N ARG A 75 21.45 9.11 -2.05
CA ARG A 75 20.54 8.76 -3.16
C ARG A 75 21.20 7.93 -4.23
N GLU A 76 22.48 8.16 -4.48
CA GLU A 76 23.30 7.40 -5.43
C GLU A 76 23.48 5.96 -4.96
N ASP A 77 23.74 5.74 -3.66
CA ASP A 77 23.85 4.40 -3.09
C ASP A 77 22.53 3.64 -3.20
N LEU A 78 21.41 4.33 -3.05
CA LEU A 78 20.06 3.76 -3.09
C LEU A 78 19.46 3.68 -4.50
N ALA A 79 20.07 4.29 -5.52
CA ALA A 79 19.49 4.36 -6.86
C ALA A 79 19.21 2.99 -7.50
N PRO A 80 20.10 1.97 -7.42
CA PRO A 80 19.78 0.65 -7.95
C PRO A 80 18.59 -0.02 -7.24
N LEU A 81 18.48 0.18 -5.93
CA LEU A 81 17.36 -0.34 -5.15
C LEU A 81 16.04 0.38 -5.51
N ALA A 82 16.09 1.69 -5.70
CA ALA A 82 14.92 2.47 -6.15
C ALA A 82 14.43 1.99 -7.51
N GLN A 83 15.33 1.76 -8.45
CA GLN A 83 14.99 1.24 -9.77
C GLN A 83 14.34 -0.15 -9.68
N THR A 84 14.95 -1.07 -8.95
CA THR A 84 14.40 -2.43 -8.76
C THR A 84 13.00 -2.39 -8.16
N ASN A 85 12.76 -1.53 -7.16
CA ASN A 85 11.44 -1.37 -6.55
C ASN A 85 10.42 -0.87 -7.59
N VAL A 86 10.73 0.19 -8.32
CA VAL A 86 9.83 0.78 -9.31
C VAL A 86 9.50 -0.18 -10.45
N GLU A 87 10.49 -0.93 -10.93
CA GLU A 87 10.28 -1.96 -11.97
C GLU A 87 9.35 -3.07 -11.48
N SER A 88 9.53 -3.52 -10.25
CA SER A 88 8.66 -4.55 -9.64
C SER A 88 7.22 -4.07 -9.44
N LEU A 89 7.00 -2.78 -9.16
CA LEU A 89 5.68 -2.20 -8.96
C LEU A 89 4.83 -2.14 -10.24
N LYS A 90 5.46 -2.22 -11.41
CA LYS A 90 4.79 -2.11 -12.71
C LYS A 90 3.72 -3.17 -12.93
N GLU A 91 3.97 -4.40 -12.52
CA GLU A 91 3.01 -5.51 -12.67
C GLU A 91 1.79 -5.40 -11.73
N PHE A 92 1.87 -4.52 -10.74
CA PHE A 92 0.81 -4.24 -9.76
C PHE A 92 0.10 -2.90 -9.99
N ASP A 93 0.21 -2.30 -11.20
CA ASP A 93 -0.32 -0.97 -11.50
C ASP A 93 0.13 0.10 -10.46
N TYR A 94 1.35 -0.06 -9.92
CA TYR A 94 1.92 0.79 -8.88
C TYR A 94 1.02 0.96 -7.66
N PHE A 95 0.17 -0.04 -7.36
CA PHE A 95 -0.83 -0.01 -6.28
C PHE A 95 -1.71 1.25 -6.27
N THR A 96 -1.86 1.89 -7.44
CA THR A 96 -2.48 3.20 -7.58
C THR A 96 -3.57 3.15 -8.64
N PHE A 97 -4.82 3.35 -8.23
CA PHE A 97 -5.99 3.21 -9.09
C PHE A 97 -6.77 4.52 -9.15
N ALA A 98 -6.90 5.10 -10.33
CA ALA A 98 -7.60 6.36 -10.53
C ALA A 98 -8.85 6.21 -11.40
N ARG A 99 -9.87 7.02 -11.12
CA ARG A 99 -11.06 7.20 -11.93
C ARG A 99 -11.40 8.68 -12.06
N ALA A 100 -11.69 9.12 -13.27
CA ALA A 100 -12.21 10.45 -13.54
C ALA A 100 -13.59 10.30 -14.19
N GLU A 101 -14.59 10.99 -13.67
CA GLU A 101 -16.00 10.85 -14.11
C GLU A 101 -16.43 9.36 -14.17
N GLY A 102 -16.02 8.57 -13.18
CA GLY A 102 -16.28 7.12 -13.10
C GLY A 102 -15.43 6.24 -14.03
N LYS A 103 -14.69 6.79 -14.98
CA LYS A 103 -13.87 6.04 -15.94
C LYS A 103 -12.47 5.81 -15.42
N LYS A 104 -11.98 4.56 -15.50
CA LYS A 104 -10.60 4.21 -15.11
C LYS A 104 -9.59 5.03 -15.89
N GLN A 105 -8.59 5.54 -15.19
CA GLN A 105 -7.44 6.22 -15.75
C GLN A 105 -6.23 5.31 -15.70
N LYS A 106 -5.27 5.53 -16.61
CA LYS A 106 -4.00 4.79 -16.64
C LYS A 106 -2.85 5.73 -16.34
N PHE A 107 -1.85 5.21 -15.68
CA PHE A 107 -0.59 5.89 -15.46
C PHE A 107 0.46 5.44 -16.48
N LEU A 108 1.43 6.31 -16.73
CA LEU A 108 2.69 5.97 -17.40
C LEU A 108 3.67 5.41 -16.36
N GLU A 109 4.83 4.96 -16.84
CA GLU A 109 5.93 4.59 -15.96
C GLU A 109 6.34 5.76 -15.07
N PRO A 110 6.73 5.48 -13.81
CA PRO A 110 7.12 6.52 -12.87
C PRO A 110 8.31 7.34 -13.38
N VAL A 111 8.28 8.61 -13.08
CA VAL A 111 9.40 9.53 -13.28
C VAL A 111 9.79 10.14 -11.92
N ASP A 112 10.97 10.76 -11.86
CA ASP A 112 11.48 11.43 -10.65
C ASP A 112 11.41 10.55 -9.40
N TYR A 113 11.73 9.26 -9.54
CA TYR A 113 11.73 8.34 -8.42
C TYR A 113 13.10 8.25 -7.77
N PHE A 114 13.07 8.09 -6.45
CA PHE A 114 14.27 7.86 -5.65
C PHE A 114 13.89 7.27 -4.28
N LEU A 115 14.87 6.66 -3.62
CA LEU A 115 14.77 6.30 -2.21
C LEU A 115 15.57 7.30 -1.37
N ASP A 116 15.07 7.60 -0.19
CA ASP A 116 15.86 8.18 0.89
C ASP A 116 15.75 7.30 2.15
N TYR A 117 16.75 7.43 3.04
CA TYR A 117 16.79 6.70 4.30
C TYR A 117 16.99 7.68 5.44
N LYS A 118 15.99 7.75 6.31
CA LYS A 118 15.99 8.64 7.47
C LYS A 118 15.38 7.95 8.68
N GLU A 119 15.98 8.16 9.84
CA GLU A 119 15.46 7.69 11.12
C GLU A 119 15.14 6.19 11.16
N GLY A 120 15.91 5.37 10.42
CA GLY A 120 15.73 3.91 10.39
C GLY A 120 14.78 3.42 9.29
N ALA A 121 14.10 4.30 8.56
CA ALA A 121 13.12 3.94 7.56
C ALA A 121 13.52 4.39 6.14
N LEU A 122 13.26 3.52 5.16
CA LEU A 122 13.32 3.84 3.74
C LEU A 122 12.02 4.53 3.31
N THR A 123 12.14 5.56 2.48
CA THR A 123 11.00 6.20 1.83
C THR A 123 11.20 6.19 0.31
N LEU A 124 10.29 5.55 -0.41
CA LEU A 124 10.23 5.59 -1.86
C LEU A 124 9.39 6.78 -2.30
N HIS A 125 10.02 7.68 -3.04
CA HIS A 125 9.38 8.78 -3.73
C HIS A 125 9.20 8.41 -5.20
N LEU A 126 8.03 8.64 -5.76
CA LEU A 126 7.77 8.40 -7.17
C LEU A 126 6.67 9.31 -7.69
N THR A 127 6.79 9.73 -8.95
CA THR A 127 5.77 10.49 -9.67
C THR A 127 5.16 9.59 -10.74
N LEU A 128 3.84 9.41 -10.72
CA LEU A 128 3.07 8.67 -11.70
C LEU A 128 2.31 9.65 -12.61
N PRO A 129 2.81 9.93 -13.83
CA PRO A 129 2.08 10.76 -14.78
C PRO A 129 0.82 10.03 -15.27
N LEU A 130 -0.29 10.73 -15.38
CA LEU A 130 -1.44 10.21 -16.10
C LEU A 130 -1.10 10.01 -17.58
N LYS A 131 -1.47 8.85 -18.14
CA LYS A 131 -1.27 8.59 -19.58
C LYS A 131 -1.97 9.64 -20.45
N THR A 132 -3.11 10.13 -19.99
CA THR A 132 -3.86 11.19 -20.64
C THR A 132 -4.24 12.22 -19.59
N PRO A 133 -3.51 13.33 -19.47
CA PRO A 133 -3.90 14.43 -18.60
C PRO A 133 -5.29 14.94 -18.94
N LEU A 134 -6.10 15.26 -17.93
CA LEU A 134 -7.50 15.62 -18.16
C LEU A 134 -8.02 16.60 -17.11
N LYS A 135 -9.05 17.36 -17.48
CA LYS A 135 -9.87 18.13 -16.54
C LYS A 135 -10.99 17.21 -16.05
N ALA A 136 -11.15 17.11 -14.76
CA ALA A 136 -12.21 16.32 -14.14
C ALA A 136 -12.92 17.12 -13.07
N ARG A 137 -14.25 17.04 -13.05
CA ARG A 137 -15.05 17.55 -11.94
C ARG A 137 -15.05 16.57 -10.77
N GLN A 138 -14.98 15.29 -11.07
CA GLN A 138 -14.90 14.22 -10.07
C GLN A 138 -13.71 13.33 -10.36
N LEU A 139 -12.79 13.25 -9.40
CA LEU A 139 -11.64 12.37 -9.44
C LEU A 139 -11.64 11.49 -8.19
N ALA A 140 -11.48 10.19 -8.38
CA ALA A 140 -11.24 9.24 -7.30
C ALA A 140 -9.85 8.61 -7.49
N LEU A 141 -9.14 8.45 -6.38
CA LEU A 141 -7.85 7.78 -6.30
C LEU A 141 -7.88 6.80 -5.14
N GLU A 142 -7.45 5.57 -5.40
CA GLU A 142 -7.31 4.53 -4.39
C GLU A 142 -5.86 4.05 -4.38
N VAL A 143 -5.30 3.85 -3.18
CA VAL A 143 -3.96 3.32 -2.99
C VAL A 143 -4.06 2.09 -2.09
N PHE A 144 -3.79 0.92 -2.65
CA PHE A 144 -3.86 -0.35 -1.94
C PHE A 144 -3.19 -1.48 -2.74
N ASP A 145 -2.80 -2.55 -2.05
CA ASP A 145 -2.39 -3.81 -2.68
C ASP A 145 -3.61 -4.74 -2.79
N PRO A 146 -4.03 -5.15 -4.00
CA PRO A 146 -5.14 -6.08 -4.18
C PRO A 146 -4.99 -7.40 -3.41
N ALA A 147 -3.76 -7.89 -3.24
CA ALA A 147 -3.46 -9.13 -2.49
C ALA A 147 -3.35 -8.91 -0.98
N TYR A 148 -3.31 -7.67 -0.52
CA TYR A 148 -3.08 -7.28 0.88
C TYR A 148 -1.77 -7.84 1.46
N PHE A 149 -0.77 -8.05 0.63
CA PHE A 149 0.58 -8.36 1.08
C PHE A 149 1.23 -7.13 1.72
N ILE A 150 0.87 -5.94 1.19
CA ILE A 150 1.27 -4.63 1.69
C ILE A 150 0.06 -3.90 2.26
N ASP A 151 0.17 -3.43 3.50
CA ASP A 151 -0.80 -2.52 4.11
C ASP A 151 -0.37 -1.07 3.89
N PHE A 152 -1.19 -0.31 3.14
CA PHE A 152 -0.99 1.12 2.92
C PHE A 152 -1.83 1.92 3.90
N LYS A 153 -1.17 2.56 4.85
CA LYS A 153 -1.81 3.49 5.79
C LYS A 153 -1.38 4.92 5.46
N PHE A 154 -2.34 5.79 5.19
CA PHE A 154 -2.01 7.20 4.98
C PHE A 154 -1.58 7.86 6.30
N ALA A 155 -0.54 8.72 6.21
CA ALA A 155 -0.03 9.50 7.34
C ALA A 155 -1.15 10.27 8.05
N ASP A 156 -1.02 10.45 9.36
CA ASP A 156 -2.01 11.21 10.13
C ASP A 156 -1.96 12.70 9.81
N LYS A 157 -0.76 13.20 9.54
CA LYS A 157 -0.53 14.61 9.17
C LYS A 157 -0.24 14.71 7.68
N ASP A 158 -0.93 15.63 6.99
CA ASP A 158 -0.73 15.91 5.56
C ASP A 158 -0.77 14.67 4.64
N PRO A 159 -1.76 13.77 4.81
CA PRO A 159 -1.80 12.49 4.08
C PRO A 159 -1.94 12.67 2.57
N ILE A 160 -2.62 13.72 2.16
CA ILE A 160 -2.89 14.02 0.74
C ILE A 160 -2.98 15.52 0.53
N LYS A 161 -2.41 16.00 -0.58
CA LYS A 161 -2.44 17.40 -0.99
C LYS A 161 -2.89 17.54 -2.44
N LEU A 162 -3.53 18.67 -2.74
CA LEU A 162 -3.80 19.11 -4.11
C LEU A 162 -2.75 20.17 -4.47
N VAL A 163 -1.86 19.84 -5.40
CA VAL A 163 -0.78 20.75 -5.83
C VAL A 163 -1.16 21.42 -7.14
N GLY A 164 -1.34 22.73 -7.12
CA GLY A 164 -1.75 23.50 -8.30
C GLY A 164 -3.23 23.38 -8.68
N ALA A 165 -4.05 22.76 -7.85
CA ALA A 165 -5.49 22.63 -8.12
C ALA A 165 -6.20 23.98 -8.03
N PRO A 166 -7.32 24.16 -8.77
CA PRO A 166 -8.22 25.29 -8.58
C PRO A 166 -8.67 25.39 -7.12
N ALA A 167 -8.72 26.61 -6.58
CA ALA A 167 -9.01 26.85 -5.16
C ALA A 167 -10.39 26.33 -4.69
N ALA A 168 -11.33 26.15 -5.62
CA ALA A 168 -12.66 25.65 -5.33
C ALA A 168 -12.73 24.10 -5.23
N CYS A 169 -11.67 23.38 -5.58
CA CYS A 169 -11.63 21.93 -5.47
C CYS A 169 -11.66 21.49 -4.00
N GLN A 170 -12.50 20.50 -3.71
CA GLN A 170 -12.64 19.92 -2.38
C GLN A 170 -12.02 18.53 -2.36
N LEU A 171 -11.21 18.25 -1.34
CA LEU A 171 -10.55 16.98 -1.11
C LEU A 171 -11.18 16.25 0.08
N LYS A 172 -11.48 14.97 -0.10
CA LYS A 172 -11.94 14.09 0.97
C LYS A 172 -11.08 12.83 0.97
N LEU A 173 -10.56 12.46 2.13
CA LEU A 173 -9.92 11.17 2.39
C LEU A 173 -10.84 10.30 3.24
N GLN A 174 -11.17 9.14 2.74
CA GLN A 174 -11.83 8.08 3.49
C GLN A 174 -10.79 7.00 3.78
N ARG A 175 -10.46 6.83 5.06
CA ARG A 175 -9.61 5.73 5.52
C ARG A 175 -10.43 4.44 5.54
N PRO A 176 -9.79 3.26 5.38
CA PRO A 176 -10.49 1.99 5.60
C PRO A 176 -11.09 2.00 7.02
N SER A 177 -12.30 1.48 7.16
CA SER A 177 -12.89 1.29 8.49
C SER A 177 -12.02 0.27 9.24
N ASP A 178 -11.56 0.64 10.44
CA ASP A 178 -10.88 -0.29 11.35
C ASP A 178 -11.82 -1.49 11.55
N GLY A 179 -11.43 -2.62 10.96
CA GLY A 179 -12.22 -3.82 10.73
C GLY A 179 -13.31 -4.06 11.79
N THR A 180 -14.53 -3.72 11.46
CA THR A 180 -15.68 -4.18 12.25
C THR A 180 -15.73 -5.70 12.13
N ALA A 181 -16.24 -6.39 13.16
CA ALA A 181 -16.38 -7.85 13.17
C ALA A 181 -17.14 -8.40 11.93
N GLU A 182 -17.94 -7.58 11.26
CA GLU A 182 -18.63 -7.89 10.01
C GLU A 182 -17.69 -7.85 8.80
N ALA A 183 -16.80 -6.88 8.71
CA ALA A 183 -15.78 -6.82 7.67
C ALA A 183 -14.80 -8.00 7.80
N GLN A 184 -14.44 -8.39 9.03
CA GLN A 184 -13.62 -9.57 9.29
C GLN A 184 -14.32 -10.89 8.87
N LYS A 185 -15.62 -11.03 9.14
CA LYS A 185 -16.39 -12.22 8.72
C LYS A 185 -16.55 -12.34 7.21
N LEU A 186 -16.81 -11.24 6.51
CA LEU A 186 -16.85 -11.21 5.05
C LEU A 186 -15.48 -11.54 4.45
N ASN A 187 -14.39 -11.13 5.13
CA ASN A 187 -13.03 -11.42 4.74
C ASN A 187 -12.69 -12.89 4.84
N GLU A 188 -13.03 -13.53 5.94
CA GLU A 188 -12.80 -14.98 6.13
C GLU A 188 -13.58 -15.79 5.11
N GLN A 189 -14.83 -15.43 4.80
CA GLN A 189 -15.64 -16.10 3.80
C GLN A 189 -15.06 -15.95 2.38
N ASN A 190 -14.63 -14.76 1.98
CA ASN A 190 -14.03 -14.52 0.67
C ASN A 190 -12.66 -15.20 0.56
N PHE A 191 -11.85 -15.16 1.61
CA PHE A 191 -10.58 -15.88 1.68
C PHE A 191 -10.78 -17.40 1.53
N MET A 192 -11.77 -17.96 2.22
CA MET A 192 -12.10 -19.40 2.16
C MET A 192 -12.70 -19.82 0.82
N SER A 193 -13.35 -18.90 0.08
CA SER A 193 -13.91 -19.18 -1.25
C SER A 193 -12.86 -19.16 -2.38
N GLY A 194 -11.63 -18.75 -2.11
CA GLY A 194 -10.53 -18.69 -3.09
C GLY A 194 -10.63 -17.52 -4.08
N ASP A 195 -11.61 -16.64 -3.96
CA ASP A 195 -11.74 -15.43 -4.78
C ASP A 195 -11.04 -14.24 -4.09
N ASN A 196 -9.72 -14.34 -4.00
CA ASN A 196 -8.88 -13.34 -3.33
C ASN A 196 -8.41 -12.22 -4.27
N SER A 197 -8.93 -12.16 -5.50
CA SER A 197 -8.42 -11.28 -6.54
C SER A 197 -8.51 -9.78 -6.21
N ASN A 198 -9.24 -9.41 -5.16
CA ASN A 198 -9.38 -8.01 -4.74
C ASN A 198 -9.60 -7.85 -3.22
N TYR A 199 -9.04 -8.75 -2.43
CA TYR A 199 -9.17 -8.74 -0.97
C TYR A 199 -8.69 -7.41 -0.36
N GLY A 200 -7.57 -6.88 -0.86
CA GLY A 200 -6.99 -5.63 -0.39
C GLY A 200 -7.85 -4.38 -0.62
N ALA A 201 -8.84 -4.42 -1.53
CA ALA A 201 -9.70 -3.27 -1.79
C ALA A 201 -10.52 -2.82 -0.57
N MET A 202 -10.69 -3.70 0.41
CA MET A 202 -11.40 -3.39 1.66
C MET A 202 -10.56 -2.55 2.61
N PHE A 203 -9.25 -2.61 2.44
CA PHE A 203 -8.27 -1.82 3.17
C PHE A 203 -7.80 -0.60 2.37
N ALA A 204 -8.43 -0.32 1.21
CA ALA A 204 -8.06 0.80 0.37
C ALA A 204 -8.35 2.14 1.05
N ASN A 205 -7.36 3.02 1.03
CA ASN A 205 -7.59 4.42 1.28
C ASN A 205 -8.23 5.05 0.04
N LYS A 206 -9.38 5.70 0.22
CA LYS A 206 -10.15 6.30 -0.89
C LYS A 206 -10.06 7.81 -0.83
N ILE A 207 -9.55 8.38 -1.89
CA ILE A 207 -9.41 9.82 -2.06
C ILE A 207 -10.43 10.25 -3.10
N SER A 208 -11.23 11.25 -2.79
CA SER A 208 -12.13 11.87 -3.74
C SER A 208 -11.85 13.37 -3.84
N VAL A 209 -11.85 13.88 -5.05
CA VAL A 209 -11.73 15.31 -5.34
C VAL A 209 -12.91 15.73 -6.19
N GLU A 210 -13.55 16.81 -5.76
CA GLU A 210 -14.65 17.46 -6.47
C GLU A 210 -14.23 18.88 -6.81
N CYS A 211 -14.23 19.19 -8.12
CA CYS A 211 -13.95 20.52 -8.65
C CYS A 211 -15.21 21.03 -9.38
N PRO A 212 -15.68 22.26 -9.12
CA PRO A 212 -16.86 22.81 -9.74
C PRO A 212 -16.66 23.12 -11.24
#